data_b0ec71f537285b911e4b2878beb61079
#
_entry.id   b0ec71f537285b911e4b2878beb61079
#
_cell.length_a   1.000
_cell.length_b   1.000
_cell.length_c   1.000
_cell.angle_alpha   90.00
_cell.angle_beta   90.00
_cell.angle_gamma   90.00
#
_symmetry.space_group_name_H-M   'P 1'
#
loop_
_entity.id
_entity.type
_entity.pdbx_description
1 polymer ?
#
loop_
_entity_poly.entity_id
_entity_poly.type
_entity_poly.pdbx_seq_one_letter_code
_entity_poly.pdbx_strand_id
1 'polypeptide(L)'
;MKSVSHQRVEFSQGDACKLGAEHTGYDLIFAGNLIDRVNNPTEFLNDMPKRIVPGGLLVISSPYTLLTEYTPKQNWIGGIEENGKPKTMRDGMQAVLAPHFKLIREPLNVPFVIRETARKYQHSIA
;
A
#
# COMPACT_ATOMS: atom_id res chain seq x y z
N MET A 1 -18.07 -8.43 -25.33
CA MET A 1 -19.01 -7.41 -24.85
C MET A 1 -18.34 -6.06 -24.80
N LYS A 2 -18.83 -5.16 -25.58
CA LYS A 2 -18.40 -3.77 -25.48
C LYS A 2 -19.40 -3.02 -24.65
N SER A 3 -19.10 -2.79 -23.43
CA SER A 3 -19.92 -2.00 -22.56
C SER A 3 -19.26 -0.64 -22.32
N VAL A 4 -20.01 0.27 -21.75
CA VAL A 4 -19.51 1.58 -21.34
C VAL A 4 -18.32 1.44 -20.38
N SER A 5 -18.27 0.36 -19.58
CA SER A 5 -17.18 0.10 -18.65
C SER A 5 -15.84 -0.12 -19.36
N HIS A 6 -15.82 -0.69 -20.56
CA HIS A 6 -14.59 -0.83 -21.35
C HIS A 6 -13.95 0.50 -21.71
N GLN A 7 -14.76 1.54 -21.90
CA GLN A 7 -14.28 2.88 -22.20
C GLN A 7 -13.85 3.65 -20.96
N ARG A 8 -14.26 3.18 -19.76
CA ARG A 8 -14.00 3.84 -18.48
C ARG A 8 -12.90 3.18 -17.67
N VAL A 9 -12.47 1.99 -18.10
CA VAL A 9 -11.46 1.22 -17.38
C VAL A 9 -10.25 1.04 -18.27
N GLU A 10 -9.11 1.39 -17.73
CA GLU A 10 -7.82 1.24 -18.39
C GLU A 10 -6.89 0.42 -17.50
N PHE A 11 -6.22 -0.55 -18.10
CA PHE A 11 -5.23 -1.37 -17.41
C PHE A 11 -3.86 -1.10 -18.02
N SER A 12 -2.88 -0.89 -17.18
CA SER A 12 -1.50 -0.70 -17.62
C SER A 12 -0.53 -1.34 -16.65
N GLN A 13 0.65 -1.66 -17.15
CA GLN A 13 1.75 -2.13 -16.34
C GLN A 13 2.58 -0.93 -15.89
N GLY A 14 3.06 -0.96 -14.63
CA GLY A 14 3.92 0.09 -14.12
C GLY A 14 4.55 -0.28 -12.80
N ASP A 15 5.50 0.54 -12.39
CA ASP A 15 6.15 0.45 -11.09
C ASP A 15 5.49 1.46 -10.15
N ALA A 16 4.91 0.95 -9.05
CA ALA A 16 4.20 1.80 -8.09
C ALA A 16 5.10 2.88 -7.45
N CYS A 17 6.41 2.63 -7.36
CA CYS A 17 7.38 3.59 -6.83
C CYS A 17 7.85 4.60 -7.89
N LYS A 18 7.53 4.38 -9.15
CA LYS A 18 7.99 5.20 -10.28
C LYS A 18 6.86 5.48 -11.26
N LEU A 19 5.75 5.98 -10.76
CA LEU A 19 4.61 6.33 -11.59
C LEU A 19 4.91 7.56 -12.45
N GLY A 20 4.40 7.56 -13.68
CA GLY A 20 4.54 8.69 -14.58
C GLY A 20 3.77 9.91 -14.11
N ALA A 21 4.12 11.09 -14.64
CA ALA A 21 3.50 12.35 -14.27
C ALA A 21 2.00 12.41 -14.66
N GLU A 22 1.56 11.57 -15.60
CA GLU A 22 0.15 11.50 -16.03
C GLU A 22 -0.76 10.89 -14.96
N HIS A 23 -0.20 10.15 -14.00
CA HIS A 23 -0.98 9.53 -12.93
C HIS A 23 -1.21 10.52 -11.79
N THR A 24 -2.08 11.49 -12.01
CA THR A 24 -2.43 12.53 -11.03
C THR A 24 -3.92 12.84 -11.11
N GLY A 25 -4.42 13.58 -10.11
CA GLY A 25 -5.80 14.05 -10.12
C GLY A 25 -6.82 12.98 -9.76
N TYR A 26 -6.43 11.93 -9.08
CA TYR A 26 -7.33 10.85 -8.68
C TYR A 26 -8.15 11.24 -7.44
N ASP A 27 -9.42 10.87 -7.45
CA ASP A 27 -10.31 11.04 -6.31
C ASP A 27 -10.16 9.92 -5.29
N LEU A 28 -9.71 8.75 -5.74
CA LEU A 28 -9.51 7.57 -4.91
C LEU A 28 -8.32 6.79 -5.44
N ILE A 29 -7.43 6.41 -4.55
CA ILE A 29 -6.38 5.42 -4.83
C ILE A 29 -6.56 4.27 -3.86
N PHE A 30 -6.61 3.06 -4.39
CA PHE A 30 -6.65 1.83 -3.60
C PHE A 30 -5.37 1.03 -3.83
N ALA A 31 -4.59 0.85 -2.77
CA ALA A 31 -3.38 0.03 -2.77
C ALA A 31 -3.65 -1.27 -2.01
N GLY A 32 -4.14 -2.27 -2.72
CA GLY A 32 -4.52 -3.55 -2.14
C GLY A 32 -3.34 -4.50 -2.03
N ASN A 33 -2.90 -4.80 -0.81
CA ASN A 33 -1.79 -5.73 -0.51
C ASN A 33 -0.52 -5.41 -1.31
N LEU A 34 -0.23 -4.12 -1.46
CA LEU A 34 0.87 -3.61 -2.27
C LEU A 34 2.03 -3.09 -1.44
N ILE A 35 1.74 -2.41 -0.33
CA ILE A 35 2.75 -1.67 0.44
C ILE A 35 3.89 -2.56 0.96
N ASP A 36 3.62 -3.81 1.24
CA ASP A 36 4.61 -4.78 1.70
C ASP A 36 5.29 -5.53 0.54
N ARG A 37 5.07 -5.11 -0.70
CA ARG A 37 5.65 -5.70 -1.90
C ARG A 37 6.40 -4.70 -2.79
N VAL A 38 6.42 -3.43 -2.42
CA VAL A 38 7.17 -2.42 -3.17
C VAL A 38 8.61 -2.32 -2.65
N ASN A 39 9.51 -1.90 -3.51
CA ASN A 39 10.92 -1.77 -3.16
C ASN A 39 11.16 -0.69 -2.08
N ASN A 40 10.46 0.42 -2.17
CA ASN A 40 10.61 1.53 -1.22
C ASN A 40 9.24 2.06 -0.79
N PRO A 41 8.69 1.53 0.32
CA PRO A 41 7.39 1.98 0.84
C PRO A 41 7.31 3.47 1.13
N THR A 42 8.38 4.06 1.68
CA THR A 42 8.41 5.49 1.99
C THR A 42 8.26 6.34 0.73
N GLU A 43 8.99 5.97 -0.33
CA GLU A 43 8.89 6.66 -1.61
C GLU A 43 7.47 6.57 -2.19
N PHE A 44 6.88 5.37 -2.15
CA PHE A 44 5.50 5.16 -2.58
C PHE A 44 4.52 6.05 -1.83
N LEU A 45 4.60 6.05 -0.49
CA LEU A 45 3.68 6.82 0.36
C LEU A 45 3.86 8.32 0.19
N ASN A 46 5.11 8.79 0.07
CA ASN A 46 5.40 10.21 -0.13
C ASN A 46 4.95 10.73 -1.50
N ASP A 47 4.77 9.84 -2.46
CA ASP A 47 4.30 10.18 -3.79
C ASP A 47 2.78 10.34 -3.86
N MET A 48 2.05 9.73 -2.95
CA MET A 48 0.58 9.73 -2.96
C MET A 48 -0.06 11.12 -2.90
N PRO A 49 0.46 12.09 -2.12
CA PRO A 49 -0.12 13.44 -2.12
C PRO A 49 -0.15 14.12 -3.50
N LYS A 50 0.80 13.75 -4.36
CA LYS A 50 0.88 14.29 -5.71
C LYS A 50 -0.12 13.65 -6.67
N ARG A 51 -0.65 12.49 -6.32
CA ARG A 51 -1.51 11.67 -7.17
C ARG A 51 -3.00 11.87 -6.87
N ILE A 52 -3.32 12.32 -5.67
CA ILE A 52 -4.69 12.46 -5.17
C ILE A 52 -5.07 13.94 -5.11
N VAL A 53 -6.30 14.25 -5.52
CA VAL A 53 -6.86 15.60 -5.38
C VAL A 53 -7.10 15.94 -3.90
N PRO A 54 -7.09 17.23 -3.53
CA PRO A 54 -7.51 17.62 -2.17
C PRO A 54 -8.90 17.08 -1.86
N GLY A 55 -9.05 16.44 -0.70
CA GLY A 55 -10.31 15.79 -0.30
C GLY A 55 -10.50 14.38 -0.85
N GLY A 56 -9.56 13.87 -1.66
CA GLY A 56 -9.60 12.50 -2.14
C GLY A 56 -9.26 11.46 -1.06
N LEU A 57 -9.47 10.20 -1.37
CA LEU A 57 -9.26 9.09 -0.45
C LEU A 57 -8.08 8.22 -0.87
N LEU A 58 -7.25 7.86 0.09
CA LEU A 58 -6.23 6.82 -0.05
C LEU A 58 -6.63 5.64 0.84
N VAL A 59 -6.83 4.48 0.23
CA VAL A 59 -7.17 3.24 0.94
C VAL A 59 -6.04 2.24 0.74
N ILE A 60 -5.51 1.72 1.84
CA ILE A 60 -4.42 0.76 1.83
C ILE A 60 -4.85 -0.48 2.60
N SER A 61 -4.65 -1.66 2.02
CA SER A 61 -4.72 -2.91 2.74
C SER A 61 -3.36 -3.61 2.70
N SER A 62 -3.00 -4.30 3.77
CA SER A 62 -1.73 -5.01 3.85
C SER A 62 -1.78 -6.07 4.93
N PRO A 63 -1.22 -7.26 4.69
CA PRO A 63 -0.97 -8.25 5.73
C PRO A 63 0.25 -7.91 6.59
N TYR A 64 0.93 -6.80 6.32
CA TYR A 64 2.11 -6.33 7.03
C TYR A 64 3.28 -7.33 7.01
N THR A 65 3.45 -8.00 5.89
CA THR A 65 4.50 -9.03 5.72
C THR A 65 5.62 -8.52 4.82
N LEU A 66 6.47 -7.65 5.35
CA LEU A 66 7.65 -7.19 4.63
C LEU A 66 8.62 -8.36 4.43
N LEU A 67 9.12 -8.50 3.21
CA LEU A 67 10.10 -9.52 2.86
C LEU A 67 11.28 -8.85 2.15
N THR A 68 12.48 -9.26 2.51
CA THR A 68 13.70 -8.67 1.94
C THR A 68 13.85 -8.90 0.44
N GLU A 69 13.19 -9.92 -0.12
CA GLU A 69 13.21 -10.15 -1.57
C GLU A 69 12.47 -9.06 -2.36
N TYR A 70 11.50 -8.38 -1.75
CA TYR A 70 10.76 -7.28 -2.38
C TYR A 70 11.23 -5.93 -1.89
N THR A 71 11.46 -5.80 -0.59
CA THR A 71 11.81 -4.55 0.07
C THR A 71 13.10 -4.73 0.85
N PRO A 72 14.21 -4.09 0.44
CA PRO A 72 15.45 -4.11 1.24
C PRO A 72 15.17 -3.66 2.66
N LYS A 73 15.81 -4.30 3.64
CA LYS A 73 15.53 -4.05 5.05
C LYS A 73 15.74 -2.58 5.46
N GLN A 74 16.67 -1.91 4.83
CA GLN A 74 16.90 -0.48 5.07
C GLN A 74 15.72 0.40 4.67
N ASN A 75 14.84 -0.10 3.82
CA ASN A 75 13.63 0.61 3.38
C ASN A 75 12.39 0.22 4.18
N TRP A 76 12.53 -0.68 5.15
CA TRP A 76 11.40 -1.08 5.99
C TRP A 76 10.92 0.09 6.84
N ILE A 77 9.61 0.31 6.86
CA ILE A 77 8.98 1.37 7.65
C ILE A 77 8.38 0.84 8.95
N GLY A 78 8.42 -0.46 9.16
CA GLY A 78 7.94 -1.11 10.36
C GLY A 78 8.44 -2.54 10.43
N GLY A 79 8.01 -3.30 11.44
CA GLY A 79 8.55 -4.63 11.71
C GLY A 79 10.00 -4.57 12.18
N ILE A 80 10.40 -3.42 12.72
CA ILE A 80 11.76 -3.15 13.20
C ILE A 80 11.71 -2.59 14.61
N GLU A 81 12.89 -2.51 15.24
CA GLU A 81 13.05 -1.87 16.53
C GLU A 81 13.67 -0.49 16.33
N GLU A 82 13.08 0.53 16.94
CA GLU A 82 13.56 1.91 16.87
C GLU A 82 13.66 2.46 18.30
N ASN A 83 14.84 2.92 18.68
CA ASN A 83 15.12 3.45 20.03
C ASN A 83 14.74 2.48 21.15
N GLY A 84 14.97 1.17 20.94
CA GLY A 84 14.65 0.13 21.91
C GLY A 84 13.18 -0.25 21.98
N LYS A 85 12.33 0.28 21.08
CA LYS A 85 10.90 0.00 21.05
C LYS A 85 10.50 -0.60 19.70
N PRO A 86 9.57 -1.58 19.69
CA PRO A 86 9.10 -2.12 18.43
C PRO A 86 8.30 -1.05 17.66
N LYS A 87 8.54 -0.97 16.36
CA LYS A 87 7.82 -0.10 15.44
C LYS A 87 7.05 -0.97 14.45
N THR A 88 5.73 -0.85 14.45
CA THR A 88 4.89 -1.62 13.54
C THR A 88 4.82 -0.98 12.16
N MET A 89 4.38 -1.76 11.16
CA MET A 89 4.10 -1.21 9.82
C MET A 89 3.06 -0.10 9.87
N ARG A 90 2.04 -0.25 10.70
CA ARG A 90 1.01 0.77 10.90
C ARG A 90 1.63 2.07 11.40
N ASP A 91 2.48 2.00 12.41
CA ASP A 91 3.18 3.18 12.95
C ASP A 91 4.01 3.87 11.89
N GLY A 92 4.75 3.08 11.10
CA GLY A 92 5.56 3.60 10.01
C GLY A 92 4.74 4.29 8.93
N MET A 93 3.64 3.68 8.51
CA MET A 93 2.75 4.29 7.52
C MET A 93 2.12 5.58 8.04
N GLN A 94 1.67 5.59 9.29
CA GLN A 94 1.09 6.78 9.88
C GLN A 94 2.10 7.93 9.97
N ALA A 95 3.33 7.62 10.34
CA ALA A 95 4.39 8.64 10.43
C ALA A 95 4.67 9.28 9.06
N VAL A 96 4.67 8.50 7.99
CA VAL A 96 4.93 9.02 6.64
C VAL A 96 3.73 9.80 6.10
N LEU A 97 2.51 9.32 6.35
CA LEU A 97 1.29 9.90 5.78
C LEU A 97 0.74 11.09 6.57
N ALA A 98 1.00 11.17 7.87
CA ALA A 98 0.42 12.18 8.75
C ALA A 98 0.57 13.63 8.27
N PRO A 99 1.71 14.07 7.68
CA PRO A 99 1.83 15.43 7.18
C PRO A 99 0.88 15.79 6.05
N HIS A 100 0.35 14.80 5.33
CA HIS A 100 -0.43 15.01 4.11
C HIS A 100 -1.85 14.44 4.16
N PHE A 101 -2.09 13.47 5.04
CA PHE A 101 -3.36 12.75 5.12
C PHE A 101 -3.87 12.70 6.55
N LYS A 102 -5.18 12.70 6.69
CA LYS A 102 -5.86 12.50 7.95
C LYS A 102 -6.45 11.09 7.98
N LEU A 103 -6.20 10.36 9.05
CA LEU A 103 -6.84 9.06 9.27
C LEU A 103 -8.33 9.29 9.58
N ILE A 104 -9.21 8.82 8.71
CA ILE A 104 -10.66 9.02 8.87
C ILE A 104 -11.35 7.81 9.49
N ARG A 105 -10.66 6.69 9.59
CA ARG A 105 -11.20 5.46 10.16
C ARG A 105 -10.06 4.60 10.72
N GLU A 106 -10.30 4.00 11.90
CA GLU A 106 -9.35 3.05 12.45
C GLU A 106 -9.21 1.83 11.54
N PRO A 107 -8.01 1.27 11.41
CA PRO A 107 -7.79 0.07 10.61
C PRO A 107 -8.67 -1.09 11.05
N LEU A 108 -9.17 -1.83 10.06
CA LEU A 108 -9.95 -3.05 10.28
C LEU A 108 -9.05 -4.25 10.03
N ASN A 109 -9.22 -5.28 10.84
CA ASN A 109 -8.57 -6.57 10.61
C ASN A 109 -9.47 -7.42 9.72
N VAL A 110 -8.98 -7.74 8.53
CA VAL A 110 -9.70 -8.57 7.57
C VAL A 110 -8.96 -9.90 7.42
N PRO A 111 -9.47 -10.99 8.00
CA PRO A 111 -8.82 -12.29 7.87
C PRO A 111 -8.99 -12.85 6.45
N PHE A 112 -7.97 -13.54 5.97
CA PHE A 112 -8.02 -14.22 4.69
C PHE A 112 -7.06 -15.40 4.66
N VAL A 113 -7.23 -16.26 3.66
CA VAL A 113 -6.41 -17.46 3.48
C VAL A 113 -5.64 -17.34 2.17
N ILE A 114 -4.34 -17.55 2.24
CA ILE A 114 -3.47 -17.58 1.07
C ILE A 114 -3.13 -19.02 0.76
N ARG A 115 -3.41 -19.43 -0.47
CA ARG A 115 -2.98 -20.74 -0.95
C ARG A 115 -1.53 -20.64 -1.43
N GLU A 116 -0.64 -21.34 -0.74
CA GLU A 116 0.78 -21.36 -1.11
C GLU A 116 1.09 -22.48 -2.11
N THR A 117 0.52 -23.67 -1.87
CA THR A 117 0.66 -24.84 -2.75
C THR A 117 -0.68 -25.55 -2.87
N ALA A 118 -0.75 -26.62 -3.68
CA ALA A 118 -1.96 -27.41 -3.82
C ALA A 118 -2.46 -28.00 -2.48
N ARG A 119 -1.57 -28.13 -1.48
CA ARG A 119 -1.88 -28.76 -0.19
C ARG A 119 -1.62 -27.86 1.00
N LYS A 120 -1.13 -26.65 0.79
CA LYS A 120 -0.74 -25.76 1.88
C LYS A 120 -1.41 -24.41 1.75
N TYR A 121 -2.02 -23.97 2.83
CA TYR A 121 -2.68 -22.66 2.95
C TYR A 121 -2.07 -21.90 4.11
N GLN A 122 -2.02 -20.58 3.98
CA GLN A 122 -1.63 -19.69 5.06
C GLN A 122 -2.81 -18.82 5.44
N HIS A 123 -3.12 -18.74 6.74
CA HIS A 123 -4.09 -17.79 7.27
C HIS A 123 -3.38 -16.46 7.52
N SER A 124 -3.99 -15.37 7.11
CA SER A 124 -3.42 -14.03 7.27
C SER A 124 -4.51 -13.02 7.61
N ILE A 125 -4.09 -11.83 8.03
CA ILE A 125 -4.97 -10.71 8.34
C ILE A 125 -4.46 -9.47 7.62
N ALA A 126 -5.32 -8.84 6.87
CA ALA A 126 -5.01 -7.58 6.18
C ALA A 126 -5.55 -6.37 6.95
#